data_57f517eb5360f779de027558aeeb5a4f
#
_entry.id   57f517eb5360f779de027558aeeb5a4f
#
_cell.length_a   1.000
_cell.length_b   1.000
_cell.length_c   1.000
_cell.angle_alpha   90.00
_cell.angle_beta   90.00
_cell.angle_gamma   90.00
#
_symmetry.space_group_name_H-M   'P 1'
#
loop_
_entity.id
_entity.type
_entity.pdbx_description
1 polymer ?
#
loop_
_entity_poly.entity_id
_entity_poly.type
_entity_poly.pdbx_seq_one_letter_code
_entity_poly.pdbx_strand_id
1 'polypeptide(L)'
;MTITKLSNVLTIIVLVFKLSTYGQVVSTTAALESAISNATAGTTITLADKTWSNVQLSINKIGTENEPITIQAETPGSVFFEGNSYVKMGGAYIIFKDVVFQNPSNLDTDIPVIEFKSSNDCNHCTVTNIQIDSYNGTTAQEEDTFKWILLRGTNNEVSYSSFIGKHGVGSIINDNRSSTEANYHKIHHNYFADRTPVGEINDLNDQDAIRIGSSSTSLSDSYTEVYNNYFYNFSGEIEVISNKSGKNKYYNNTFDDYQGALTLRHGNGCEVYNNFFFANKNVFSGGIRVMGEDHLIYNNYIEGVNSKKPDGSTSGGTGGINVSNGKPDSALNEYYQVKNVSIVNNTLVNCDYGLRIGTKIKSTNTLAPENLIVANNVIYENTTKAIQLTTAPIGDASIMEGNIKQNGSWDITTDTNDNISVSSGLLGSNATFYYIVSGSAAIDAGIGSYAFLTTDILGGPRSASFDTGAEELNAGGDMFPYSQSDIGVTVGFGTDKTLGLGDIIKLEQQLKIYPVPSQGAILNIALGNQTLGLVEISDMAGRLVLAKIFNTSKAEIDIQNFKTGTYIVKVQEVSKKIVIK
;
A
#
# COMPACT_ATOMS: atom_id res chain seq x y z
N MET A 1 26.97 72.31 34.38
CA MET A 1 27.71 71.06 34.62
C MET A 1 26.70 69.96 34.87
N THR A 2 26.25 69.30 33.82
CA THR A 2 25.10 68.37 33.86
C THR A 2 25.70 66.94 33.71
N ILE A 3 25.52 66.13 34.72
CA ILE A 3 26.01 64.74 34.77
C ILE A 3 24.94 63.86 34.20
N THR A 4 25.20 63.25 33.05
CA THR A 4 24.35 62.24 32.41
C THR A 4 24.64 60.88 33.06
N LYS A 5 23.65 60.24 33.67
CA LYS A 5 23.72 58.87 34.16
C LYS A 5 23.53 57.90 33.01
N LEU A 6 24.53 57.09 32.70
CA LEU A 6 24.43 55.91 31.83
C LEU A 6 23.82 54.77 32.63
N SER A 7 22.66 54.32 32.21
CA SER A 7 22.03 53.09 32.75
C SER A 7 22.47 51.89 31.91
N ASN A 8 23.30 51.02 32.46
CA ASN A 8 23.66 49.74 31.84
C ASN A 8 22.50 48.76 32.05
N VAL A 9 21.78 48.44 31.00
CA VAL A 9 20.84 47.32 30.96
C VAL A 9 21.63 46.06 30.62
N LEU A 10 21.84 45.20 31.61
CA LEU A 10 22.44 43.88 31.44
C LEU A 10 21.34 42.92 30.93
N THR A 11 21.34 42.62 29.63
CA THR A 11 20.47 41.61 29.05
C THR A 11 21.07 40.24 29.34
N ILE A 12 20.47 39.50 30.29
CA ILE A 12 20.84 38.10 30.52
C ILE A 12 20.18 37.25 29.44
N ILE A 13 20.97 36.78 28.48
CA ILE A 13 20.55 35.74 27.52
C ILE A 13 20.62 34.41 28.26
N VAL A 14 19.47 33.87 28.68
CA VAL A 14 19.36 32.51 29.18
C VAL A 14 19.41 31.57 27.97
N LEU A 15 20.58 31.01 27.71
CA LEU A 15 20.72 29.91 26.77
C LEU A 15 20.12 28.65 27.42
N VAL A 16 18.90 28.29 27.04
CA VAL A 16 18.34 26.99 27.42
C VAL A 16 19.01 25.93 26.53
N PHE A 17 20.07 25.30 27.03
CA PHE A 17 20.56 24.07 26.45
C PHE A 17 19.49 23.00 26.63
N LYS A 18 18.79 22.61 25.55
CA LYS A 18 18.05 21.33 25.53
C LYS A 18 19.11 20.23 25.65
N LEU A 19 19.31 19.71 26.85
CA LEU A 19 19.98 18.41 27.03
C LEU A 19 19.07 17.40 26.32
N SER A 20 19.52 16.90 25.17
CA SER A 20 18.96 15.67 24.59
C SER A 20 19.21 14.56 25.61
N THR A 21 18.19 14.20 26.37
CA THR A 21 18.25 13.02 27.21
C THR A 21 18.35 11.83 26.26
N TYR A 22 19.53 11.23 26.14
CA TYR A 22 19.67 9.90 25.56
C TYR A 22 18.68 9.01 26.29
N GLY A 23 17.73 8.40 25.53
CA GLY A 23 16.71 7.53 26.11
C GLY A 23 17.37 6.43 26.92
N GLN A 24 16.88 6.23 28.14
CA GLN A 24 17.38 5.17 28.99
C GLN A 24 17.01 3.82 28.39
N VAL A 25 18.00 2.98 28.10
CA VAL A 25 17.76 1.60 27.68
C VAL A 25 17.20 0.82 28.89
N VAL A 26 15.99 0.29 28.73
CA VAL A 26 15.32 -0.54 29.73
C VAL A 26 15.49 -2.03 29.38
N SER A 27 15.73 -2.86 30.38
CA SER A 27 16.01 -4.29 30.20
C SER A 27 15.06 -5.24 30.96
N THR A 28 14.09 -4.71 31.70
CA THR A 28 13.07 -5.49 32.41
C THR A 28 11.68 -4.89 32.22
N THR A 29 10.64 -5.71 32.31
CA THR A 29 9.25 -5.26 32.20
C THR A 29 8.91 -4.20 33.26
N ALA A 30 9.35 -4.38 34.49
CA ALA A 30 9.14 -3.40 35.56
C ALA A 30 9.81 -2.04 35.26
N ALA A 31 11.05 -2.05 34.70
CA ALA A 31 11.72 -0.83 34.28
C ALA A 31 10.99 -0.14 33.10
N LEU A 32 10.46 -0.93 32.15
CA LEU A 32 9.67 -0.44 31.03
C LEU A 32 8.37 0.21 31.52
N GLU A 33 7.62 -0.45 32.38
CA GLU A 33 6.40 0.09 32.99
C GLU A 33 6.66 1.39 33.76
N SER A 34 7.76 1.42 34.52
CA SER A 34 8.20 2.63 35.25
C SER A 34 8.55 3.77 34.27
N ALA A 35 9.29 3.46 33.20
CA ALA A 35 9.65 4.44 32.18
C ALA A 35 8.40 5.01 31.48
N ILE A 36 7.45 4.14 31.10
CA ILE A 36 6.16 4.55 30.52
C ILE A 36 5.38 5.41 31.51
N SER A 37 5.33 5.02 32.81
CA SER A 37 4.62 5.79 33.83
C SER A 37 5.16 7.21 33.98
N ASN A 38 6.46 7.40 33.85
CA ASN A 38 7.15 8.69 33.99
C ASN A 38 7.26 9.47 32.64
N ALA A 39 6.87 8.86 31.52
CA ALA A 39 7.01 9.49 30.21
C ALA A 39 6.17 10.76 30.07
N THR A 40 6.79 11.77 29.48
CA THR A 40 6.19 13.06 29.07
C THR A 40 6.47 13.29 27.59
N ALA A 41 5.89 14.32 27.00
CA ALA A 41 6.15 14.68 25.60
C ALA A 41 7.66 14.72 25.31
N GLY A 42 8.08 14.13 24.19
CA GLY A 42 9.47 14.02 23.75
C GLY A 42 10.27 12.87 24.41
N THR A 43 9.65 12.07 25.29
CA THR A 43 10.35 10.92 25.90
C THR A 43 10.54 9.80 24.89
N THR A 44 11.80 9.31 24.78
CA THR A 44 12.11 8.07 24.06
C THR A 44 12.50 6.98 25.07
N ILE A 45 11.81 5.85 25.01
CA ILE A 45 12.07 4.65 25.79
C ILE A 45 12.65 3.60 24.85
N THR A 46 13.87 3.16 25.13
CA THR A 46 14.59 2.18 24.31
C THR A 46 14.61 0.83 25.01
N LEU A 47 14.12 -0.21 24.33
CA LEU A 47 14.13 -1.58 24.84
C LEU A 47 15.45 -2.26 24.48
N ALA A 48 16.09 -2.90 25.46
CA ALA A 48 17.32 -3.67 25.24
C ALA A 48 17.08 -4.86 24.32
N ASP A 49 18.04 -5.14 23.46
CA ASP A 49 18.04 -6.27 22.51
C ASP A 49 18.00 -7.60 23.24
N LYS A 50 16.86 -8.25 23.22
CA LYS A 50 16.63 -9.58 23.81
C LYS A 50 15.22 -10.09 23.52
N THR A 51 14.95 -11.31 23.98
CA THR A 51 13.58 -11.84 24.11
C THR A 51 12.89 -11.25 25.35
N TRP A 52 11.71 -10.71 25.14
CA TRP A 52 10.79 -10.21 26.13
C TRP A 52 9.55 -11.11 26.17
N SER A 53 9.39 -11.90 27.20
CA SER A 53 8.32 -12.89 27.29
C SER A 53 7.13 -12.37 28.10
N ASN A 54 5.92 -12.59 27.60
CA ASN A 54 4.64 -12.24 28.25
C ASN A 54 4.56 -10.75 28.64
N VAL A 55 4.97 -9.87 27.74
CA VAL A 55 4.94 -8.42 27.95
C VAL A 55 3.55 -7.88 27.62
N GLN A 56 2.85 -7.35 28.62
CA GLN A 56 1.48 -6.85 28.50
C GLN A 56 1.46 -5.36 28.78
N LEU A 57 1.68 -4.56 27.74
CA LEU A 57 1.81 -3.11 27.88
C LEU A 57 0.46 -2.41 27.81
N SER A 58 0.28 -1.44 28.71
CA SER A 58 -0.82 -0.46 28.66
C SER A 58 -0.23 0.95 28.74
N ILE A 59 -0.14 1.59 27.59
CA ILE A 59 0.37 2.94 27.43
C ILE A 59 -0.83 3.88 27.39
N ASN A 60 -0.85 4.89 28.26
CA ASN A 60 -1.92 5.89 28.27
C ASN A 60 -1.29 7.27 28.51
N LYS A 61 -0.76 7.85 27.44
CA LYS A 61 0.10 9.04 27.47
C LYS A 61 -0.24 10.00 26.34
N ILE A 62 0.18 11.26 26.52
CA ILE A 62 -0.03 12.30 25.52
C ILE A 62 1.32 12.94 25.21
N GLY A 63 1.81 12.73 24.00
CA GLY A 63 2.87 13.49 23.37
C GLY A 63 2.33 14.69 22.61
N THR A 64 3.14 15.27 21.74
CA THR A 64 2.73 16.28 20.75
C THR A 64 3.32 15.94 19.40
N GLU A 65 2.84 16.58 18.33
CA GLU A 65 3.35 16.36 16.97
C GLU A 65 4.87 16.55 16.88
N ASN A 66 5.41 17.58 17.53
CA ASN A 66 6.84 17.87 17.52
C ASN A 66 7.63 17.13 18.61
N GLU A 67 6.97 16.57 19.61
CA GLU A 67 7.57 15.86 20.75
C GLU A 67 6.74 14.59 21.05
N PRO A 68 6.71 13.60 20.14
CA PRO A 68 5.99 12.35 20.38
C PRO A 68 6.66 11.54 21.51
N ILE A 69 5.90 10.64 22.11
CA ILE A 69 6.44 9.65 23.02
C ILE A 69 6.78 8.40 22.21
N THR A 70 8.04 8.01 22.20
CA THR A 70 8.53 6.89 21.39
C THR A 70 8.93 5.70 22.26
N ILE A 71 8.43 4.51 21.92
CA ILE A 71 8.90 3.23 22.45
C ILE A 71 9.50 2.45 21.28
N GLN A 72 10.79 2.13 21.39
CA GLN A 72 11.53 1.53 20.28
C GLN A 72 12.52 0.46 20.75
N ALA A 73 12.95 -0.42 19.84
CA ALA A 73 14.08 -1.30 20.09
C ALA A 73 15.41 -0.52 20.14
N GLU A 74 16.41 -1.06 20.84
CA GLU A 74 17.79 -0.59 20.81
C GLU A 74 18.37 -0.80 19.40
N THR A 75 18.20 -1.99 18.86
CA THR A 75 18.50 -2.31 17.47
C THR A 75 17.22 -2.77 16.77
N PRO A 76 16.78 -2.12 15.69
CA PRO A 76 15.58 -2.54 14.95
C PRO A 76 15.60 -4.03 14.61
N GLY A 77 14.49 -4.74 14.94
CA GLY A 77 14.35 -6.18 14.69
C GLY A 77 15.09 -7.10 15.68
N SER A 78 15.74 -6.56 16.73
CA SER A 78 16.46 -7.35 17.74
C SER A 78 15.74 -7.45 19.10
N VAL A 79 14.56 -6.87 19.22
CA VAL A 79 13.66 -7.00 20.37
C VAL A 79 12.52 -7.94 19.98
N PHE A 80 12.43 -9.09 20.65
CA PHE A 80 11.44 -10.13 20.36
C PHE A 80 10.40 -10.19 21.48
N PHE A 81 9.14 -9.95 21.14
CA PHE A 81 8.00 -10.14 22.04
C PHE A 81 7.42 -11.53 21.79
N GLU A 82 7.50 -12.38 22.82
CA GLU A 82 7.09 -13.78 22.77
C GLU A 82 6.04 -14.12 23.84
N GLY A 83 5.47 -15.32 23.76
CA GLY A 83 4.45 -15.78 24.70
C GLY A 83 3.12 -15.07 24.51
N ASN A 84 2.47 -14.64 25.61
CA ASN A 84 1.23 -13.84 25.58
C ASN A 84 1.59 -12.35 25.75
N SER A 85 2.20 -11.79 24.68
CA SER A 85 2.60 -10.38 24.66
C SER A 85 1.64 -9.55 23.81
N TYR A 86 1.30 -8.36 24.29
CA TYR A 86 0.47 -7.40 23.56
C TYR A 86 0.78 -5.95 23.97
N VAL A 87 0.32 -5.00 23.15
CA VAL A 87 0.47 -3.56 23.39
C VAL A 87 -0.88 -2.85 23.23
N LYS A 88 -1.32 -2.14 24.25
CA LYS A 88 -2.46 -1.24 24.22
C LYS A 88 -1.97 0.20 24.31
N MET A 89 -2.30 1.02 23.30
CA MET A 89 -1.92 2.43 23.25
C MET A 89 -3.15 3.31 23.35
N GLY A 90 -3.19 4.25 24.29
CA GLY A 90 -4.24 5.25 24.45
C GLY A 90 -3.66 6.63 24.69
N GLY A 91 -4.37 7.65 24.24
CA GLY A 91 -3.93 9.04 24.34
C GLY A 91 -3.59 9.66 22.99
N ALA A 92 -2.40 10.24 22.81
CA ALA A 92 -2.05 10.87 21.54
C ALA A 92 -0.53 10.93 21.29
N TYR A 93 -0.15 10.96 20.00
CA TYR A 93 1.24 11.13 19.54
C TYR A 93 2.20 10.13 20.21
N ILE A 94 1.86 8.85 20.13
CA ILE A 94 2.69 7.74 20.62
C ILE A 94 3.23 6.99 19.39
N ILE A 95 4.52 6.70 19.37
CA ILE A 95 5.18 5.90 18.35
C ILE A 95 5.66 4.60 18.99
N PHE A 96 5.23 3.47 18.45
CA PHE A 96 5.69 2.14 18.82
C PHE A 96 6.35 1.47 17.62
N LYS A 97 7.63 1.08 17.73
CA LYS A 97 8.38 0.65 16.58
C LYS A 97 9.53 -0.33 16.84
N ASP A 98 10.02 -0.93 15.75
CA ASP A 98 11.28 -1.68 15.65
C ASP A 98 11.29 -3.05 16.34
N VAL A 99 10.13 -3.60 16.70
CA VAL A 99 10.02 -4.86 17.45
C VAL A 99 9.43 -5.99 16.61
N VAL A 100 9.70 -7.23 17.02
CA VAL A 100 9.19 -8.44 16.39
C VAL A 100 8.31 -9.20 17.39
N PHE A 101 7.07 -9.55 16.99
CA PHE A 101 6.21 -10.49 17.70
C PHE A 101 6.35 -11.87 17.05
N GLN A 102 6.77 -12.86 17.85
CA GLN A 102 6.97 -14.24 17.39
C GLN A 102 6.78 -15.24 18.54
N ASN A 103 6.80 -16.54 18.23
CA ASN A 103 6.75 -17.62 19.22
C ASN A 103 5.63 -17.43 20.27
N PRO A 104 4.35 -17.33 19.87
CA PRO A 104 3.25 -17.15 20.78
C PRO A 104 3.04 -18.38 21.67
N SER A 105 2.61 -18.16 22.91
CA SER A 105 2.16 -19.23 23.80
C SER A 105 1.13 -18.71 24.79
N ASN A 106 0.09 -19.51 25.04
CA ASN A 106 -0.99 -19.18 25.98
C ASN A 106 -1.68 -17.83 25.64
N LEU A 107 -1.87 -17.54 24.36
CA LEU A 107 -2.52 -16.31 23.92
C LEU A 107 -3.94 -16.20 24.48
N ASP A 108 -4.27 -15.00 24.90
CA ASP A 108 -5.64 -14.54 25.06
C ASP A 108 -6.11 -13.95 23.72
N THR A 109 -6.83 -14.73 22.91
CA THR A 109 -7.26 -14.36 21.57
C THR A 109 -8.37 -13.29 21.55
N ASP A 110 -8.94 -12.94 22.70
CA ASP A 110 -9.84 -11.79 22.83
C ASP A 110 -9.09 -10.46 22.83
N ILE A 111 -7.77 -10.48 23.06
CA ILE A 111 -6.91 -9.30 23.11
C ILE A 111 -6.08 -9.19 21.82
N PRO A 112 -6.23 -8.12 21.02
CA PRO A 112 -5.37 -7.88 19.86
C PRO A 112 -3.88 -7.79 20.22
N VAL A 113 -3.00 -8.15 19.28
CA VAL A 113 -1.56 -8.01 19.49
C VAL A 113 -1.18 -6.55 19.76
N ILE A 114 -1.76 -5.63 18.96
CA ILE A 114 -1.65 -4.18 19.21
C ILE A 114 -3.02 -3.54 19.08
N GLU A 115 -3.46 -2.84 20.09
CA GLU A 115 -4.70 -2.07 20.08
C GLU A 115 -4.43 -0.58 20.29
N PHE A 116 -5.01 0.26 19.41
CA PHE A 116 -4.95 1.72 19.52
C PHE A 116 -5.96 2.25 20.54
N LYS A 117 -6.06 1.54 21.64
CA LYS A 117 -6.86 1.89 22.80
C LYS A 117 -6.24 1.30 24.07
N SER A 118 -6.20 2.12 25.11
CA SER A 118 -5.94 1.70 26.48
C SER A 118 -7.12 2.18 27.35
N SER A 119 -6.94 3.15 28.26
CA SER A 119 -8.08 3.79 28.94
C SER A 119 -8.91 4.67 27.98
N ASN A 120 -8.26 5.27 26.98
CA ASN A 120 -8.87 6.08 25.92
C ASN A 120 -8.38 5.59 24.56
N ASP A 121 -9.07 5.96 23.51
CA ASP A 121 -8.61 5.74 22.14
C ASP A 121 -7.31 6.52 21.88
N CYS A 122 -6.46 6.05 20.96
CA CYS A 122 -5.24 6.71 20.54
C CYS A 122 -5.48 7.58 19.31
N ASN A 123 -4.96 8.80 19.32
CA ASN A 123 -5.07 9.71 18.20
C ASN A 123 -3.68 10.18 17.76
N HIS A 124 -3.42 10.28 16.46
CA HIS A 124 -2.10 10.60 15.91
C HIS A 124 -1.00 9.65 16.42
N CYS A 125 -1.35 8.38 16.62
CA CYS A 125 -0.41 7.37 17.08
C CYS A 125 0.10 6.55 15.90
N THR A 126 1.36 6.11 15.98
CA THR A 126 2.01 5.38 14.90
C THR A 126 2.52 4.03 15.40
N VAL A 127 2.24 2.97 14.63
CA VAL A 127 2.92 1.68 14.70
C VAL A 127 3.70 1.52 13.41
N THR A 128 5.01 1.40 13.51
CA THR A 128 5.88 1.34 12.33
C THR A 128 7.07 0.41 12.56
N ASN A 129 7.63 -0.13 11.48
CA ASN A 129 8.81 -1.00 11.53
C ASN A 129 8.64 -2.19 12.50
N ILE A 130 7.46 -2.80 12.56
CA ILE A 130 7.26 -3.99 13.37
C ILE A 130 7.07 -5.22 12.48
N GLN A 131 7.43 -6.38 12.99
CA GLN A 131 7.07 -7.65 12.40
C GLN A 131 6.14 -8.42 13.33
N ILE A 132 5.06 -8.96 12.77
CA ILE A 132 4.24 -9.99 13.44
C ILE A 132 4.34 -11.24 12.58
N ASP A 133 4.99 -12.28 13.12
CA ASP A 133 5.29 -13.50 12.40
C ASP A 133 4.66 -14.71 13.07
N SER A 134 3.71 -15.32 12.37
CA SER A 134 3.03 -16.55 12.81
C SER A 134 2.50 -16.47 14.25
N TYR A 135 2.16 -15.26 14.70
CA TYR A 135 1.71 -14.99 16.06
C TYR A 135 0.22 -15.31 16.21
N ASN A 136 -0.09 -16.61 16.16
CA ASN A 136 -1.46 -17.17 16.06
C ASN A 136 -1.85 -17.89 17.35
N GLY A 137 -3.16 -18.01 17.57
CA GLY A 137 -3.73 -18.92 18.58
C GLY A 137 -3.42 -20.39 18.27
N THR A 138 -3.79 -21.26 19.18
CA THR A 138 -3.72 -22.72 18.97
C THR A 138 -4.79 -23.17 17.98
N THR A 139 -4.70 -24.41 17.47
CA THR A 139 -5.74 -25.00 16.60
C THR A 139 -7.15 -24.96 17.24
N ALA A 140 -7.25 -25.04 18.57
CA ALA A 140 -8.53 -24.92 19.25
C ALA A 140 -9.09 -23.48 19.26
N GLN A 141 -8.27 -22.51 18.92
CA GLN A 141 -8.58 -21.06 18.89
C GLN A 141 -8.60 -20.49 17.45
N GLU A 142 -8.47 -21.32 16.43
CA GLU A 142 -8.38 -20.83 15.04
C GLU A 142 -9.65 -20.13 14.54
N GLU A 143 -10.80 -20.43 15.14
CA GLU A 143 -12.08 -19.77 14.86
C GLU A 143 -12.34 -18.53 15.75
N ASP A 144 -11.48 -18.26 16.74
CA ASP A 144 -11.57 -17.05 17.55
C ASP A 144 -11.26 -15.82 16.68
N THR A 145 -12.02 -14.75 16.87
CA THR A 145 -11.81 -13.51 16.09
C THR A 145 -10.59 -12.73 16.60
N PHE A 146 -9.41 -13.32 16.46
CA PHE A 146 -8.13 -12.76 16.91
C PHE A 146 -7.55 -11.78 15.88
N LYS A 147 -7.47 -10.50 16.23
CA LYS A 147 -6.91 -9.45 15.38
C LYS A 147 -5.46 -9.18 15.75
N TRP A 148 -4.61 -8.90 14.76
CA TRP A 148 -3.25 -8.47 15.09
C TRP A 148 -3.19 -6.98 15.41
N ILE A 149 -3.77 -6.12 14.58
CA ILE A 149 -3.84 -4.68 14.82
C ILE A 149 -5.31 -4.25 14.90
N LEU A 150 -5.68 -3.56 15.96
CA LEU A 150 -7.00 -2.98 16.12
C LEU A 150 -6.89 -1.46 16.23
N LEU A 151 -7.24 -0.76 15.16
CA LEU A 151 -7.28 0.69 15.11
C LEU A 151 -8.51 1.24 15.83
N ARG A 152 -8.31 2.32 16.56
CA ARG A 152 -9.34 3.11 17.23
C ARG A 152 -8.89 4.57 17.28
N GLY A 153 -9.84 5.51 17.38
CA GLY A 153 -9.55 6.94 17.37
C GLY A 153 -9.34 7.48 15.96
N THR A 154 -8.46 8.47 15.81
CA THR A 154 -8.29 9.22 14.56
C THR A 154 -6.82 9.47 14.22
N ASN A 155 -6.52 9.68 12.93
CA ASN A 155 -5.22 10.05 12.40
C ASN A 155 -4.08 9.10 12.81
N ASN A 156 -4.37 7.81 12.95
CA ASN A 156 -3.35 6.82 13.30
C ASN A 156 -2.72 6.25 12.03
N GLU A 157 -1.49 5.76 12.20
CA GLU A 157 -0.69 5.22 11.12
C GLU A 157 -0.16 3.82 11.44
N VAL A 158 -0.23 2.94 10.44
CA VAL A 158 0.47 1.63 10.45
C VAL A 158 1.32 1.58 9.19
N SER A 159 2.64 1.57 9.35
CA SER A 159 3.55 1.70 8.22
C SER A 159 4.81 0.85 8.34
N TYR A 160 5.46 0.57 7.20
CA TYR A 160 6.74 -0.15 7.09
C TYR A 160 6.81 -1.44 7.90
N SER A 161 5.68 -2.12 8.09
CA SER A 161 5.55 -3.29 8.95
C SER A 161 5.29 -4.55 8.13
N SER A 162 5.72 -5.70 8.66
CA SER A 162 5.52 -6.99 8.01
C SER A 162 4.60 -7.89 8.84
N PHE A 163 3.56 -8.40 8.21
CA PHE A 163 2.55 -9.27 8.78
C PHE A 163 2.58 -10.61 8.03
N ILE A 164 3.19 -11.62 8.62
CA ILE A 164 3.54 -12.88 7.95
C ILE A 164 2.90 -14.08 8.64
N GLY A 165 2.34 -15.00 7.88
CA GLY A 165 1.87 -16.29 8.41
C GLY A 165 0.64 -16.20 9.31
N LYS A 166 -0.26 -15.23 9.11
CA LYS A 166 -1.53 -15.18 9.84
C LYS A 166 -2.37 -16.40 9.50
N HIS A 167 -2.74 -17.15 10.51
CA HIS A 167 -3.74 -18.22 10.44
C HIS A 167 -4.79 -18.00 11.53
N GLY A 168 -6.03 -18.43 11.30
CA GLY A 168 -7.14 -18.16 12.21
C GLY A 168 -8.02 -16.99 11.78
N VAL A 169 -9.24 -16.95 12.31
CA VAL A 169 -10.23 -15.90 12.08
C VAL A 169 -9.76 -14.58 12.69
N GLY A 170 -10.20 -13.47 12.15
CA GLY A 170 -9.80 -12.11 12.51
C GLY A 170 -8.87 -11.47 11.48
N SER A 171 -9.17 -10.22 11.13
CA SER A 171 -8.37 -9.41 10.21
C SER A 171 -6.95 -9.18 10.76
N ILE A 172 -5.98 -8.97 9.87
CA ILE A 172 -4.65 -8.53 10.30
C ILE A 172 -4.75 -7.10 10.82
N ILE A 173 -5.29 -6.16 10.04
CA ILE A 173 -5.58 -4.80 10.50
C ILE A 173 -7.09 -4.56 10.44
N ASN A 174 -7.67 -4.16 11.55
CA ASN A 174 -9.09 -3.82 11.65
C ASN A 174 -9.25 -2.38 12.15
N ASP A 175 -9.90 -1.53 11.36
CA ASP A 175 -10.42 -0.24 11.83
C ASP A 175 -11.83 -0.46 12.37
N ASN A 176 -11.94 -0.55 13.68
CA ASN A 176 -13.23 -0.78 14.35
C ASN A 176 -13.90 0.55 14.71
N ARG A 177 -14.63 1.09 13.75
CA ARG A 177 -15.41 2.33 13.95
C ARG A 177 -16.62 2.09 14.82
N SER A 178 -16.67 2.79 15.93
CA SER A 178 -17.81 2.80 16.86
C SER A 178 -18.68 4.07 16.75
N SER A 179 -18.26 5.05 15.97
CA SER A 179 -18.97 6.31 15.72
C SER A 179 -19.00 6.64 14.23
N THR A 180 -19.70 7.71 13.86
CA THR A 180 -19.75 8.25 12.49
C THR A 180 -18.68 9.31 12.22
N GLU A 181 -17.80 9.60 13.17
CA GLU A 181 -16.70 10.54 12.99
C GLU A 181 -15.65 9.98 12.04
N ALA A 182 -15.03 10.86 11.26
CA ALA A 182 -14.00 10.49 10.30
C ALA A 182 -12.69 10.08 11.00
N ASN A 183 -12.07 9.02 10.54
CA ASN A 183 -10.88 8.42 11.17
C ASN A 183 -9.56 8.95 10.61
N TYR A 184 -9.46 9.21 9.30
CA TYR A 184 -8.24 9.67 8.63
C TYR A 184 -7.02 8.79 8.89
N HIS A 185 -7.19 7.48 9.01
CA HIS A 185 -6.07 6.55 9.22
C HIS A 185 -5.23 6.41 7.96
N LYS A 186 -3.94 6.06 8.14
CA LYS A 186 -3.02 5.71 7.06
C LYS A 186 -2.44 4.33 7.27
N ILE A 187 -2.54 3.48 6.26
CA ILE A 187 -1.99 2.11 6.26
C ILE A 187 -1.13 1.98 5.00
N HIS A 188 0.20 2.01 5.15
CA HIS A 188 1.06 2.12 3.98
C HIS A 188 2.44 1.48 4.16
N HIS A 189 3.06 1.11 3.02
CA HIS A 189 4.37 0.49 2.94
C HIS A 189 4.48 -0.79 3.79
N ASN A 190 3.37 -1.52 3.98
CA ASN A 190 3.35 -2.75 4.74
C ASN A 190 3.40 -3.98 3.83
N TYR A 191 3.99 -5.04 4.33
CA TYR A 191 4.03 -6.36 3.72
C TYR A 191 3.05 -7.30 4.42
N PHE A 192 2.13 -7.88 3.65
CA PHE A 192 1.17 -8.87 4.12
C PHE A 192 1.42 -10.16 3.37
N ALA A 193 1.83 -11.23 4.06
CA ALA A 193 2.21 -12.46 3.39
C ALA A 193 1.75 -13.73 4.08
N ASP A 194 1.68 -14.79 3.27
CA ASP A 194 1.54 -16.17 3.73
C ASP A 194 0.34 -16.42 4.65
N ARG A 195 -0.78 -15.70 4.40
CA ARG A 195 -2.01 -16.01 5.09
C ARG A 195 -2.65 -17.26 4.50
N THR A 196 -3.01 -18.20 5.37
CA THR A 196 -3.78 -19.39 5.01
C THR A 196 -5.19 -19.34 5.60
N PRO A 197 -6.24 -19.80 4.88
CA PRO A 197 -7.60 -19.84 5.41
C PRO A 197 -7.75 -20.89 6.52
N VAL A 198 -8.74 -20.69 7.38
CA VAL A 198 -9.31 -21.74 8.22
C VAL A 198 -10.35 -22.49 7.39
N GLY A 199 -10.17 -23.78 7.22
CA GLY A 199 -10.95 -24.55 6.25
C GLY A 199 -10.53 -24.27 4.80
N GLU A 200 -11.46 -24.41 3.86
CA GLU A 200 -11.26 -23.97 2.48
C GLU A 200 -11.45 -22.45 2.36
N ILE A 201 -10.93 -21.88 1.28
CA ILE A 201 -11.10 -20.44 1.00
C ILE A 201 -12.60 -20.05 1.05
N ASN A 202 -12.91 -19.05 1.83
CA ASN A 202 -14.27 -18.52 2.03
C ASN A 202 -15.24 -19.44 2.79
N ASP A 203 -14.77 -20.42 3.54
CA ASP A 203 -15.60 -21.18 4.47
C ASP A 203 -16.04 -20.31 5.65
N LEU A 204 -15.13 -19.49 6.17
CA LEU A 204 -15.39 -18.56 7.27
C LEU A 204 -15.13 -17.11 6.83
N ASN A 205 -15.90 -16.19 7.42
CA ASN A 205 -15.69 -14.76 7.26
C ASN A 205 -14.60 -14.24 8.22
N ASP A 206 -14.27 -12.95 8.12
CA ASP A 206 -13.32 -12.23 8.97
C ASP A 206 -11.87 -12.73 8.81
N GLN A 207 -11.52 -13.13 7.59
CA GLN A 207 -10.18 -13.57 7.24
C GLN A 207 -9.49 -12.61 6.25
N ASP A 208 -9.89 -11.37 6.23
CA ASP A 208 -9.29 -10.30 5.42
C ASP A 208 -7.91 -9.85 5.96
N ALA A 209 -7.09 -9.25 5.12
CA ALA A 209 -5.87 -8.56 5.53
C ALA A 209 -6.23 -7.26 6.25
N ILE A 210 -7.06 -6.44 5.61
CA ILE A 210 -7.44 -5.12 6.11
C ILE A 210 -8.96 -4.97 6.05
N ARG A 211 -9.54 -4.58 7.17
CA ARG A 211 -10.94 -4.18 7.25
C ARG A 211 -11.04 -2.74 7.71
N ILE A 212 -11.66 -1.89 6.89
CA ILE A 212 -11.86 -0.47 7.19
C ILE A 212 -13.33 -0.21 7.50
N GLY A 213 -13.62 0.03 8.78
CA GLY A 213 -14.95 0.33 9.26
C GLY A 213 -15.81 -0.88 9.62
N SER A 214 -17.05 -0.61 9.93
CA SER A 214 -18.05 -1.61 10.32
C SER A 214 -19.39 -1.36 9.59
N SER A 215 -20.18 -2.41 9.39
CA SER A 215 -21.47 -2.28 8.71
C SER A 215 -22.41 -1.29 9.41
N SER A 216 -22.38 -1.21 10.74
CA SER A 216 -23.26 -0.34 11.53
C SER A 216 -23.03 1.17 11.30
N THR A 217 -21.81 1.57 10.90
CA THR A 217 -21.44 2.96 10.64
C THR A 217 -21.05 3.20 9.17
N SER A 218 -21.36 2.25 8.29
CA SER A 218 -20.84 2.18 6.92
C SER A 218 -21.28 3.33 6.01
N LEU A 219 -22.39 4.00 6.29
CA LEU A 219 -22.83 5.16 5.52
C LEU A 219 -22.18 6.48 5.95
N SER A 220 -21.19 6.42 6.83
CA SER A 220 -20.38 7.59 7.22
C SER A 220 -18.97 7.52 6.63
N ASP A 221 -18.38 8.69 6.42
CA ASP A 221 -17.07 8.83 5.80
C ASP A 221 -15.93 8.57 6.79
N SER A 222 -14.91 7.83 6.36
CA SER A 222 -13.72 7.52 7.14
C SER A 222 -12.49 8.29 6.67
N TYR A 223 -12.36 8.53 5.38
CA TYR A 223 -11.18 9.13 4.73
C TYR A 223 -9.87 8.39 5.06
N THR A 224 -9.95 7.09 5.29
CA THR A 224 -8.77 6.24 5.50
C THR A 224 -8.08 5.98 4.16
N GLU A 225 -6.75 6.04 4.18
CA GLU A 225 -5.91 5.77 3.01
C GLU A 225 -5.12 4.46 3.20
N VAL A 226 -5.22 3.55 2.23
CA VAL A 226 -4.48 2.28 2.17
C VAL A 226 -3.65 2.29 0.90
N TYR A 227 -2.34 2.46 1.01
CA TYR A 227 -1.50 2.71 -0.16
C TYR A 227 -0.08 2.17 -0.02
N ASN A 228 0.55 1.90 -1.15
CA ASN A 228 1.93 1.41 -1.22
C ASN A 228 2.14 0.15 -0.36
N ASN A 229 1.15 -0.75 -0.27
CA ASN A 229 1.29 -2.02 0.44
C ASN A 229 1.51 -3.16 -0.56
N TYR A 230 2.15 -4.23 -0.11
CA TYR A 230 2.36 -5.45 -0.88
C TYR A 230 1.71 -6.65 -0.19
N PHE A 231 0.81 -7.32 -0.91
CA PHE A 231 0.11 -8.52 -0.48
C PHE A 231 0.63 -9.70 -1.31
N TYR A 232 1.21 -10.69 -0.67
CA TYR A 232 1.82 -11.83 -1.34
C TYR A 232 1.35 -13.15 -0.74
N ASN A 233 1.05 -14.14 -1.59
CA ASN A 233 0.61 -15.47 -1.17
C ASN A 233 -0.49 -15.40 -0.10
N PHE A 234 -1.52 -14.59 -0.39
CA PHE A 234 -2.56 -14.26 0.57
C PHE A 234 -3.85 -14.99 0.24
N SER A 235 -4.37 -15.79 1.19
CA SER A 235 -5.62 -16.51 1.06
C SER A 235 -6.39 -16.51 2.39
N GLY A 236 -7.68 -16.25 2.37
CA GLY A 236 -8.51 -16.21 3.57
C GLY A 236 -9.98 -16.33 3.19
N GLU A 237 -10.54 -15.25 2.70
CA GLU A 237 -11.92 -15.17 2.23
C GLU A 237 -12.01 -14.43 0.88
N ILE A 238 -13.24 -14.16 0.41
CA ILE A 238 -13.46 -13.39 -0.83
C ILE A 238 -12.91 -11.95 -0.75
N GLU A 239 -12.60 -11.45 0.42
CA GLU A 239 -12.15 -10.08 0.69
C GLU A 239 -10.71 -10.07 1.21
N VAL A 240 -9.72 -9.75 0.37
CA VAL A 240 -8.36 -9.41 0.83
C VAL A 240 -8.40 -8.09 1.59
N ILE A 241 -9.10 -7.10 1.03
CA ILE A 241 -9.45 -5.85 1.72
C ILE A 241 -10.97 -5.72 1.74
N SER A 242 -11.52 -5.47 2.93
CA SER A 242 -12.95 -5.26 3.17
C SER A 242 -13.21 -3.80 3.55
N ASN A 243 -13.66 -3.00 2.59
CA ASN A 243 -14.09 -1.62 2.83
C ASN A 243 -15.52 -1.57 3.36
N LYS A 244 -15.72 -0.97 4.54
CA LYS A 244 -17.04 -0.79 5.17
C LYS A 244 -17.27 0.64 5.69
N SER A 245 -16.77 1.64 4.97
CA SER A 245 -16.98 3.07 5.26
C SER A 245 -16.74 3.93 4.02
N GLY A 246 -17.18 5.19 4.04
CA GLY A 246 -17.12 6.08 2.88
C GLY A 246 -15.80 6.83 2.72
N LYS A 247 -15.57 7.36 1.50
CA LYS A 247 -14.48 8.27 1.11
C LYS A 247 -13.06 7.75 1.32
N ASN A 248 -12.87 6.43 1.39
CA ASN A 248 -11.56 5.81 1.52
C ASN A 248 -10.84 5.74 0.18
N LYS A 249 -9.50 5.72 0.24
CA LYS A 249 -8.65 5.60 -0.94
C LYS A 249 -7.76 4.36 -0.85
N TYR A 250 -7.69 3.62 -1.94
CA TYR A 250 -6.89 2.41 -2.11
C TYR A 250 -6.02 2.60 -3.35
N TYR A 251 -4.74 2.89 -3.19
CA TYR A 251 -3.90 3.23 -4.34
C TYR A 251 -2.46 2.75 -4.21
N ASN A 252 -1.83 2.51 -5.35
CA ASN A 252 -0.45 2.05 -5.47
C ASN A 252 -0.16 0.76 -4.67
N ASN A 253 -1.17 -0.07 -4.39
CA ASN A 253 -0.95 -1.36 -3.75
C ASN A 253 -0.63 -2.42 -4.80
N THR A 254 0.17 -3.40 -4.42
CA THR A 254 0.45 -4.58 -5.24
C THR A 254 -0.10 -5.82 -4.55
N PHE A 255 -0.88 -6.59 -5.29
CA PHE A 255 -1.41 -7.90 -4.89
C PHE A 255 -0.79 -8.95 -5.81
N ASP A 256 -0.09 -9.92 -5.24
CA ASP A 256 0.62 -10.94 -6.01
C ASP A 256 0.40 -12.33 -5.40
N ASP A 257 0.08 -13.29 -6.27
CA ASP A 257 -0.18 -14.69 -5.88
C ASP A 257 -1.25 -14.83 -4.80
N TYR A 258 -2.44 -14.28 -5.01
CA TYR A 258 -3.49 -14.15 -3.99
C TYR A 258 -4.82 -14.79 -4.42
N GLN A 259 -5.69 -15.00 -3.44
CA GLN A 259 -7.11 -15.35 -3.59
C GLN A 259 -7.99 -14.28 -2.91
N GLY A 260 -9.21 -14.07 -3.41
CA GLY A 260 -10.08 -12.98 -2.95
C GLY A 260 -9.94 -11.71 -3.79
N ALA A 261 -10.40 -10.58 -3.30
CA ALA A 261 -10.46 -9.29 -4.01
C ALA A 261 -10.34 -8.08 -3.07
N LEU A 262 -10.01 -6.91 -3.60
CA LEU A 262 -10.29 -5.64 -2.95
C LEU A 262 -11.79 -5.38 -3.08
N THR A 263 -12.51 -5.33 -1.97
CA THR A 263 -13.97 -5.23 -1.97
C THR A 263 -14.46 -3.93 -1.37
N LEU A 264 -15.15 -3.11 -2.18
CA LEU A 264 -15.96 -2.00 -1.71
C LEU A 264 -17.29 -2.57 -1.21
N ARG A 265 -17.27 -3.13 0.02
CA ARG A 265 -18.36 -3.93 0.57
C ARG A 265 -19.52 -3.06 1.05
N HIS A 266 -19.20 -1.95 1.69
CA HIS A 266 -20.12 -0.92 2.17
C HIS A 266 -19.43 0.44 2.13
N GLY A 267 -20.21 1.52 2.29
CA GLY A 267 -19.72 2.89 2.19
C GLY A 267 -19.73 3.40 0.75
N ASN A 268 -19.64 4.70 0.59
CA ASN A 268 -19.78 5.38 -0.69
C ASN A 268 -18.59 6.29 -0.99
N GLY A 269 -18.41 6.68 -2.25
CA GLY A 269 -17.43 7.68 -2.66
C GLY A 269 -15.97 7.27 -2.48
N CYS A 270 -15.65 5.98 -2.50
CA CYS A 270 -14.29 5.49 -2.40
C CYS A 270 -13.57 5.56 -3.75
N GLU A 271 -12.24 5.69 -3.70
CA GLU A 271 -11.37 5.70 -4.87
C GLU A 271 -10.44 4.47 -4.85
N VAL A 272 -10.34 3.75 -5.98
CA VAL A 272 -9.44 2.61 -6.17
C VAL A 272 -8.64 2.85 -7.44
N TYR A 273 -7.35 3.17 -7.31
CA TYR A 273 -6.55 3.57 -8.47
C TYR A 273 -5.08 3.22 -8.35
N ASN A 274 -4.41 3.08 -9.49
CA ASN A 274 -2.99 2.79 -9.61
C ASN A 274 -2.56 1.51 -8.85
N ASN A 275 -3.45 0.51 -8.69
CA ASN A 275 -3.09 -0.75 -8.05
C ASN A 275 -2.71 -1.78 -9.09
N PHE A 276 -1.76 -2.65 -8.74
CA PHE A 276 -1.36 -3.82 -9.52
C PHE A 276 -1.90 -5.09 -8.87
N PHE A 277 -2.57 -5.93 -9.68
CA PHE A 277 -3.12 -7.21 -9.26
C PHE A 277 -2.57 -8.31 -10.15
N PHE A 278 -1.75 -9.20 -9.62
CA PHE A 278 -1.19 -10.38 -10.28
C PHE A 278 -1.77 -11.64 -9.61
N ALA A 279 -2.91 -12.11 -10.10
CA ALA A 279 -3.63 -13.20 -9.46
C ALA A 279 -3.09 -14.59 -9.83
N ASN A 280 -2.15 -14.69 -10.78
CA ASN A 280 -1.46 -15.91 -11.19
C ASN A 280 -2.39 -17.11 -11.52
N LYS A 281 -3.63 -16.84 -11.96
CA LYS A 281 -4.69 -17.83 -12.19
C LYS A 281 -5.14 -18.60 -10.94
N ASN A 282 -4.81 -18.12 -9.75
CA ASN A 282 -5.31 -18.73 -8.53
C ASN A 282 -6.84 -18.77 -8.53
N VAL A 283 -7.40 -19.91 -8.19
CA VAL A 283 -8.85 -20.08 -8.09
C VAL A 283 -9.43 -19.12 -7.05
N PHE A 284 -10.65 -18.65 -7.29
CA PHE A 284 -11.35 -17.73 -6.40
C PHE A 284 -10.65 -16.37 -6.24
N SER A 285 -9.81 -15.98 -7.22
CA SER A 285 -9.23 -14.64 -7.27
C SER A 285 -10.17 -13.66 -7.96
N GLY A 286 -10.04 -12.39 -7.60
CA GLY A 286 -10.73 -11.25 -8.20
C GLY A 286 -9.85 -10.00 -8.08
N GLY A 287 -10.05 -9.01 -8.94
CA GLY A 287 -9.38 -7.71 -8.77
C GLY A 287 -10.19 -6.83 -7.80
N ILE A 288 -11.21 -6.14 -8.32
CA ILE A 288 -12.02 -5.18 -7.56
C ILE A 288 -13.48 -5.61 -7.58
N ARG A 289 -14.10 -5.68 -6.41
CA ARG A 289 -15.52 -6.00 -6.23
C ARG A 289 -16.27 -4.77 -5.73
N VAL A 290 -17.36 -4.42 -6.43
CA VAL A 290 -18.02 -3.12 -6.29
C VAL A 290 -19.46 -3.25 -5.81
N MET A 291 -19.77 -2.58 -4.70
CA MET A 291 -21.11 -2.32 -4.17
C MET A 291 -21.14 -0.90 -3.62
N GLY A 292 -22.33 -0.25 -3.60
CA GLY A 292 -22.49 1.12 -3.11
C GLY A 292 -22.39 2.17 -4.21
N GLU A 293 -22.20 3.42 -3.84
CA GLU A 293 -22.43 4.57 -4.71
C GLU A 293 -21.19 5.47 -4.83
N ASP A 294 -21.10 6.23 -5.94
CA ASP A 294 -20.15 7.33 -6.17
C ASP A 294 -18.66 6.91 -6.16
N HIS A 295 -18.34 5.66 -6.48
CA HIS A 295 -16.96 5.17 -6.50
C HIS A 295 -16.23 5.54 -7.79
N LEU A 296 -14.91 5.80 -7.68
CA LEU A 296 -14.00 5.99 -8.81
C LEU A 296 -13.00 4.83 -8.85
N ILE A 297 -12.94 4.13 -9.98
CA ILE A 297 -12.07 2.96 -10.19
C ILE A 297 -11.29 3.20 -11.48
N TYR A 298 -10.02 3.56 -11.37
CA TYR A 298 -9.26 3.99 -12.54
C TYR A 298 -7.77 3.66 -12.46
N ASN A 299 -7.12 3.57 -13.60
CA ASN A 299 -5.69 3.28 -13.72
C ASN A 299 -5.24 2.02 -12.97
N ASN A 300 -6.08 1.00 -12.80
CA ASN A 300 -5.64 -0.25 -12.19
C ASN A 300 -5.19 -1.24 -13.27
N TYR A 301 -4.14 -2.00 -12.97
CA TYR A 301 -3.69 -3.14 -13.76
C TYR A 301 -4.10 -4.44 -13.07
N ILE A 302 -4.83 -5.30 -13.78
CA ILE A 302 -5.40 -6.54 -13.22
C ILE A 302 -5.09 -7.70 -14.16
N GLU A 303 -4.31 -8.67 -13.68
CA GLU A 303 -3.85 -9.80 -14.49
C GLU A 303 -4.17 -11.15 -13.86
N GLY A 304 -4.55 -12.10 -14.71
CA GLY A 304 -4.58 -13.52 -14.35
C GLY A 304 -5.70 -13.94 -13.40
N VAL A 305 -6.78 -13.18 -13.29
CA VAL A 305 -7.92 -13.50 -12.42
C VAL A 305 -8.61 -14.78 -12.88
N ASN A 306 -8.97 -15.64 -11.91
CA ASN A 306 -9.73 -16.87 -12.09
C ASN A 306 -10.91 -16.92 -11.11
N SER A 307 -12.11 -16.68 -11.65
CA SER A 307 -13.36 -16.60 -10.87
C SER A 307 -13.93 -17.96 -10.46
N LYS A 308 -13.22 -19.07 -10.71
CA LYS A 308 -13.66 -20.40 -10.30
C LYS A 308 -13.49 -20.57 -8.79
N LYS A 309 -14.52 -21.14 -8.15
CA LYS A 309 -14.42 -21.63 -6.78
C LYS A 309 -13.68 -22.96 -6.73
N PRO A 310 -13.24 -23.43 -5.55
CA PRO A 310 -12.65 -24.76 -5.40
C PRO A 310 -13.52 -25.90 -5.95
N ASP A 311 -14.84 -25.80 -5.87
CA ASP A 311 -15.81 -26.77 -6.42
C ASP A 311 -15.95 -26.69 -7.96
N GLY A 312 -15.20 -25.82 -8.63
CA GLY A 312 -15.24 -25.62 -10.08
C GLY A 312 -16.38 -24.73 -10.57
N SER A 313 -17.34 -24.37 -9.72
CA SER A 313 -18.40 -23.42 -10.09
C SER A 313 -17.83 -21.99 -10.27
N THR A 314 -18.54 -21.14 -11.00
CA THR A 314 -18.12 -19.74 -11.15
C THR A 314 -18.70 -18.90 -10.01
N SER A 315 -17.85 -18.18 -9.29
CA SER A 315 -18.27 -17.22 -8.27
C SER A 315 -19.10 -16.09 -8.89
N GLY A 316 -20.18 -15.68 -8.24
CA GLY A 316 -20.95 -14.49 -8.61
C GLY A 316 -20.31 -13.18 -8.13
N GLY A 317 -19.26 -13.25 -7.31
CA GLY A 317 -18.63 -12.09 -6.66
C GLY A 317 -17.21 -11.78 -7.14
N THR A 318 -16.64 -12.52 -8.08
CA THR A 318 -15.27 -12.34 -8.58
C THR A 318 -15.24 -12.09 -10.09
N GLY A 319 -14.15 -11.52 -10.55
CA GLY A 319 -13.85 -11.08 -11.92
C GLY A 319 -12.72 -10.07 -11.86
N GLY A 320 -12.16 -9.62 -12.98
CA GLY A 320 -11.20 -8.52 -12.97
C GLY A 320 -11.78 -7.31 -12.24
N ILE A 321 -12.91 -6.78 -12.72
CA ILE A 321 -13.74 -5.85 -11.94
C ILE A 321 -15.17 -6.40 -11.94
N ASN A 322 -15.73 -6.62 -10.76
CA ASN A 322 -17.07 -7.19 -10.57
C ASN A 322 -18.03 -6.17 -9.97
N VAL A 323 -19.05 -5.77 -10.74
CA VAL A 323 -20.12 -4.88 -10.33
C VAL A 323 -21.36 -5.72 -10.04
N SER A 324 -21.76 -5.80 -8.79
CA SER A 324 -22.87 -6.66 -8.37
C SER A 324 -24.21 -5.94 -8.42
N ASN A 325 -25.30 -6.70 -8.64
CA ASN A 325 -26.65 -6.21 -8.40
C ASN A 325 -26.88 -5.95 -6.92
N GLY A 326 -27.62 -4.90 -6.62
CA GLY A 326 -28.06 -4.57 -5.27
C GLY A 326 -29.29 -5.39 -4.83
N LYS A 327 -29.52 -5.42 -3.52
CA LYS A 327 -30.74 -5.97 -2.91
C LYS A 327 -31.73 -4.83 -2.66
N PRO A 328 -33.03 -4.97 -3.05
CA PRO A 328 -34.07 -4.04 -2.62
C PRO A 328 -34.12 -3.93 -1.09
N ASP A 329 -34.33 -2.72 -0.59
CA ASP A 329 -34.41 -2.45 0.87
C ASP A 329 -33.22 -3.04 1.66
N SER A 330 -32.01 -2.84 1.13
CA SER A 330 -30.80 -3.42 1.70
C SER A 330 -30.55 -2.93 3.13
N ALA A 331 -30.38 -3.85 4.07
CA ALA A 331 -29.86 -3.53 5.39
C ALA A 331 -28.38 -3.13 5.31
N LEU A 332 -27.86 -2.45 6.36
CA LEU A 332 -26.46 -1.96 6.40
C LEU A 332 -25.40 -3.05 6.19
N ASN A 333 -25.69 -4.30 6.50
CA ASN A 333 -24.79 -5.44 6.34
C ASN A 333 -25.05 -6.28 5.08
N GLU A 334 -25.92 -5.81 4.17
CA GLU A 334 -26.29 -6.52 2.94
C GLU A 334 -25.68 -5.85 1.69
N TYR A 335 -26.34 -5.92 0.54
CA TYR A 335 -25.78 -5.54 -0.76
C TYR A 335 -26.47 -4.28 -1.30
N TYR A 336 -25.86 -3.12 -1.12
CA TYR A 336 -26.37 -1.87 -1.67
C TYR A 336 -26.30 -1.88 -3.20
N GLN A 337 -27.26 -1.20 -3.84
CA GLN A 337 -27.24 -0.97 -5.28
C GLN A 337 -26.00 -0.15 -5.66
N VAL A 338 -25.38 -0.53 -6.76
CA VAL A 338 -24.29 0.27 -7.36
C VAL A 338 -24.89 1.43 -8.11
N LYS A 339 -24.48 2.68 -7.78
CA LYS A 339 -24.93 3.89 -8.47
C LYS A 339 -23.81 4.89 -8.69
N ASN A 340 -23.86 5.61 -9.79
CA ASN A 340 -22.95 6.70 -10.13
C ASN A 340 -21.46 6.27 -10.04
N VAL A 341 -21.13 5.05 -10.43
CA VAL A 341 -19.77 4.53 -10.37
C VAL A 341 -19.07 4.70 -11.70
N SER A 342 -17.80 5.13 -11.66
CA SER A 342 -16.95 5.25 -12.84
C SER A 342 -15.84 4.20 -12.82
N ILE A 343 -15.72 3.43 -13.91
CA ILE A 343 -14.68 2.42 -14.15
C ILE A 343 -13.95 2.85 -15.42
N VAL A 344 -12.83 3.55 -15.27
CA VAL A 344 -12.21 4.30 -16.37
C VAL A 344 -10.72 4.02 -16.45
N ASN A 345 -10.21 3.82 -17.66
CA ASN A 345 -8.76 3.65 -17.88
C ASN A 345 -8.10 2.55 -17.05
N ASN A 346 -8.75 1.40 -16.87
CA ASN A 346 -8.12 0.21 -16.29
C ASN A 346 -7.59 -0.70 -17.41
N THR A 347 -6.55 -1.47 -17.10
CA THR A 347 -6.00 -2.51 -17.98
C THR A 347 -6.23 -3.88 -17.36
N LEU A 348 -6.99 -4.74 -18.06
CA LEU A 348 -7.35 -6.08 -17.60
C LEU A 348 -6.76 -7.12 -18.55
N VAL A 349 -5.90 -7.97 -18.04
CA VAL A 349 -5.08 -8.89 -18.84
C VAL A 349 -5.33 -10.33 -18.43
N ASN A 350 -5.58 -11.18 -19.41
CA ASN A 350 -5.60 -12.63 -19.20
C ASN A 350 -6.51 -13.09 -18.03
N CYS A 351 -7.60 -12.37 -17.76
CA CYS A 351 -8.63 -12.76 -16.81
C CYS A 351 -9.60 -13.78 -17.45
N ASP A 352 -10.26 -14.63 -16.66
CA ASP A 352 -11.38 -15.42 -17.17
C ASP A 352 -12.56 -14.49 -17.55
N TYR A 353 -12.86 -13.53 -16.69
CA TYR A 353 -13.76 -12.42 -16.96
C TYR A 353 -13.04 -11.10 -16.69
N GLY A 354 -12.98 -10.18 -17.65
CA GLY A 354 -12.45 -8.84 -17.45
C GLY A 354 -13.39 -8.02 -16.57
N LEU A 355 -14.44 -7.45 -17.15
CA LEU A 355 -15.50 -6.76 -16.41
C LEU A 355 -16.76 -7.64 -16.35
N ARG A 356 -17.32 -7.76 -15.17
CA ARG A 356 -18.59 -8.44 -14.94
C ARG A 356 -19.59 -7.46 -14.33
N ILE A 357 -20.69 -7.22 -15.02
CA ILE A 357 -21.67 -6.19 -14.65
C ILE A 357 -23.02 -6.84 -14.38
N GLY A 358 -23.65 -6.44 -13.29
CA GLY A 358 -24.96 -6.90 -12.90
C GLY A 358 -24.98 -8.35 -12.40
N THR A 359 -23.88 -8.83 -11.83
CA THR A 359 -23.79 -10.18 -11.29
C THR A 359 -24.67 -10.34 -10.05
N LYS A 360 -25.18 -11.56 -9.83
CA LYS A 360 -26.01 -11.89 -8.66
C LYS A 360 -25.22 -12.73 -7.68
N ILE A 361 -24.94 -12.19 -6.51
CA ILE A 361 -24.32 -12.93 -5.41
C ILE A 361 -25.36 -13.81 -4.71
N LYS A 362 -26.59 -13.27 -4.56
CA LYS A 362 -27.76 -14.00 -4.06
C LYS A 362 -28.93 -13.79 -5.03
N SER A 363 -29.89 -14.70 -5.04
CA SER A 363 -31.10 -14.59 -5.87
C SER A 363 -31.91 -13.32 -5.58
N THR A 364 -31.83 -12.80 -4.37
CA THR A 364 -32.48 -11.56 -3.93
C THR A 364 -31.82 -10.28 -4.43
N ASN A 365 -30.61 -10.36 -5.02
CA ASN A 365 -29.93 -9.20 -5.61
C ASN A 365 -30.52 -8.92 -7.01
N THR A 366 -31.50 -8.04 -7.07
CA THR A 366 -32.28 -7.77 -8.28
C THR A 366 -32.17 -6.35 -8.82
N LEU A 367 -31.59 -5.39 -8.03
CA LEU A 367 -31.41 -4.02 -8.49
C LEU A 367 -30.18 -3.92 -9.39
N ALA A 368 -30.40 -3.61 -10.67
CA ALA A 368 -29.34 -3.38 -11.64
C ALA A 368 -28.46 -2.20 -11.22
N PRO A 369 -27.16 -2.16 -11.62
CA PRO A 369 -26.35 -0.95 -11.50
C PRO A 369 -27.01 0.23 -12.22
N GLU A 370 -26.90 1.43 -11.64
CA GLU A 370 -27.54 2.64 -12.15
C GLU A 370 -26.49 3.73 -12.40
N ASN A 371 -26.60 4.43 -13.54
CA ASN A 371 -25.66 5.49 -13.94
C ASN A 371 -24.19 5.02 -13.90
N LEU A 372 -23.91 3.84 -14.47
CA LEU A 372 -22.58 3.24 -14.49
C LEU A 372 -21.79 3.72 -15.71
N ILE A 373 -20.62 4.30 -15.49
CA ILE A 373 -19.67 4.66 -16.54
C ILE A 373 -18.60 3.58 -16.64
N VAL A 374 -18.45 2.98 -17.82
CA VAL A 374 -17.39 2.02 -18.17
C VAL A 374 -16.70 2.54 -19.42
N ALA A 375 -15.56 3.21 -19.24
CA ALA A 375 -14.93 3.92 -20.36
C ALA A 375 -13.41 3.73 -20.42
N ASN A 376 -12.89 3.73 -21.62
CA ASN A 376 -11.45 3.72 -21.90
C ASN A 376 -10.69 2.59 -21.21
N ASN A 377 -11.29 1.41 -21.02
CA ASN A 377 -10.58 0.27 -20.45
C ASN A 377 -9.94 -0.57 -21.56
N VAL A 378 -8.72 -1.02 -21.34
CA VAL A 378 -8.04 -2.02 -22.17
C VAL A 378 -8.30 -3.40 -21.60
N ILE A 379 -8.75 -4.33 -22.45
CA ILE A 379 -9.09 -5.70 -22.05
C ILE A 379 -8.39 -6.68 -22.99
N TYR A 380 -7.41 -7.41 -22.48
CA TYR A 380 -6.48 -8.17 -23.28
C TYR A 380 -6.46 -9.66 -22.91
N GLU A 381 -6.55 -10.54 -23.94
CA GLU A 381 -6.41 -12.01 -23.82
C GLU A 381 -7.36 -12.68 -22.80
N ASN A 382 -8.59 -12.17 -22.63
CA ASN A 382 -9.53 -12.74 -21.69
C ASN A 382 -10.11 -14.07 -22.19
N THR A 383 -10.15 -15.08 -21.32
CA THR A 383 -10.43 -16.46 -21.73
C THR A 383 -11.92 -16.78 -21.88
N THR A 384 -12.79 -16.07 -21.17
CA THR A 384 -14.24 -16.30 -21.23
C THR A 384 -14.97 -15.08 -21.79
N LYS A 385 -14.91 -13.93 -21.09
CA LYS A 385 -15.56 -12.69 -21.48
C LYS A 385 -14.68 -11.48 -21.16
N ALA A 386 -14.49 -10.58 -22.14
CA ALA A 386 -13.91 -9.27 -21.89
C ALA A 386 -14.85 -8.40 -21.05
N ILE A 387 -16.11 -8.26 -21.49
CA ILE A 387 -17.18 -7.61 -20.72
C ILE A 387 -18.40 -8.52 -20.72
N GLN A 388 -18.87 -8.90 -19.52
CA GLN A 388 -20.09 -9.65 -19.31
C GLN A 388 -21.18 -8.73 -18.75
N LEU A 389 -22.36 -8.72 -19.38
CA LEU A 389 -23.58 -8.09 -18.86
C LEU A 389 -24.54 -9.17 -18.38
N THR A 390 -24.52 -9.52 -17.08
CA THR A 390 -25.51 -10.41 -16.50
C THR A 390 -26.85 -9.69 -16.33
N THR A 391 -26.80 -8.43 -15.91
CA THR A 391 -27.90 -7.48 -15.93
C THR A 391 -27.35 -6.17 -16.46
N ALA A 392 -27.97 -5.63 -17.52
CA ALA A 392 -27.55 -4.35 -18.07
C ALA A 392 -27.75 -3.21 -17.07
N PRO A 393 -26.84 -2.22 -17.02
CA PRO A 393 -27.05 -1.02 -16.22
C PRO A 393 -28.26 -0.24 -16.68
N ILE A 394 -28.86 0.50 -15.76
CA ILE A 394 -30.01 1.39 -15.99
C ILE A 394 -29.61 2.85 -15.74
N GLY A 395 -30.51 3.78 -16.10
CA GLY A 395 -30.31 5.22 -15.99
C GLY A 395 -29.64 5.85 -17.22
N ASP A 396 -30.07 7.07 -17.55
CA ASP A 396 -29.67 7.78 -18.78
C ASP A 396 -28.18 8.18 -18.79
N ALA A 397 -27.53 8.20 -17.62
CA ALA A 397 -26.09 8.46 -17.49
C ALA A 397 -25.23 7.19 -17.54
N SER A 398 -25.82 6.01 -17.81
CA SER A 398 -25.03 4.80 -18.02
C SER A 398 -24.34 4.84 -19.38
N ILE A 399 -23.00 4.77 -19.38
CA ILE A 399 -22.16 4.91 -20.55
C ILE A 399 -21.21 3.71 -20.65
N MET A 400 -21.05 3.17 -21.85
CA MET A 400 -20.01 2.18 -22.19
C MET A 400 -19.35 2.62 -23.48
N GLU A 401 -18.18 3.26 -23.38
CA GLU A 401 -17.53 3.92 -24.50
C GLU A 401 -16.00 3.84 -24.45
N GLY A 402 -15.34 3.95 -25.60
CA GLY A 402 -13.89 3.98 -25.70
C GLY A 402 -13.16 2.74 -25.20
N ASN A 403 -13.85 1.64 -24.89
CA ASN A 403 -13.20 0.42 -24.42
C ASN A 403 -12.57 -0.33 -25.60
N ILE A 404 -11.36 -0.84 -25.41
CA ILE A 404 -10.63 -1.57 -26.45
C ILE A 404 -10.35 -2.99 -25.96
N LYS A 405 -10.67 -4.00 -26.77
CA LYS A 405 -10.30 -5.37 -26.49
C LYS A 405 -9.46 -6.00 -27.58
N GLN A 406 -8.58 -6.91 -27.18
CA GLN A 406 -7.97 -7.91 -28.04
C GLN A 406 -8.30 -9.30 -27.48
N ASN A 407 -8.86 -10.16 -28.34
CA ASN A 407 -9.41 -11.47 -27.97
C ASN A 407 -10.54 -11.43 -26.91
N GLY A 408 -11.14 -12.56 -26.66
CA GLY A 408 -12.34 -12.67 -25.84
C GLY A 408 -13.60 -12.10 -26.51
N SER A 409 -14.76 -12.43 -25.96
CA SER A 409 -16.05 -11.88 -26.39
C SER A 409 -16.54 -10.83 -25.37
N TRP A 410 -17.42 -9.93 -25.79
CA TRP A 410 -18.13 -9.02 -24.89
C TRP A 410 -19.61 -8.92 -25.23
N ASP A 411 -20.40 -8.49 -24.28
CA ASP A 411 -21.85 -8.35 -24.40
C ASP A 411 -22.27 -6.91 -24.75
N ILE A 412 -21.33 -6.02 -25.09
CA ILE A 412 -21.58 -4.68 -25.60
C ILE A 412 -21.44 -4.65 -27.13
N THR A 413 -22.00 -3.62 -27.75
CA THR A 413 -21.93 -3.47 -29.22
C THR A 413 -20.55 -2.95 -29.63
N THR A 414 -19.91 -3.62 -30.57
CA THR A 414 -18.65 -3.18 -31.19
C THR A 414 -18.94 -2.08 -32.22
N ASP A 415 -17.97 -1.18 -32.39
CA ASP A 415 -18.02 -0.05 -33.34
C ASP A 415 -19.16 0.95 -33.08
N THR A 416 -19.73 0.91 -31.89
CA THR A 416 -20.62 1.96 -31.37
C THR A 416 -19.96 2.59 -30.14
N ASN A 417 -20.12 3.92 -29.98
CA ASN A 417 -19.53 4.67 -28.88
C ASN A 417 -18.00 4.41 -28.75
N ASP A 418 -17.29 4.28 -29.88
CA ASP A 418 -15.86 4.06 -29.98
C ASP A 418 -15.34 2.80 -29.25
N ASN A 419 -16.20 1.82 -28.94
CA ASN A 419 -15.76 0.52 -28.44
C ASN A 419 -15.16 -0.33 -29.58
N ILE A 420 -13.88 -0.66 -29.45
CA ILE A 420 -13.07 -1.25 -30.53
C ILE A 420 -12.64 -2.67 -30.21
N SER A 421 -12.73 -3.56 -31.21
CA SER A 421 -12.15 -4.90 -31.12
C SER A 421 -11.00 -5.03 -32.11
N VAL A 422 -9.79 -5.25 -31.63
CA VAL A 422 -8.61 -5.45 -32.47
C VAL A 422 -8.20 -6.92 -32.49
N SER A 423 -7.49 -7.33 -33.54
CA SER A 423 -7.03 -8.71 -33.73
C SER A 423 -5.61 -8.94 -33.18
N SER A 424 -4.80 -7.87 -33.06
CA SER A 424 -3.40 -7.97 -32.60
C SER A 424 -2.85 -6.59 -32.27
N GLY A 425 -1.69 -6.55 -31.61
CA GLY A 425 -0.87 -5.34 -31.43
C GLY A 425 -1.40 -4.37 -30.38
N LEU A 426 -2.28 -4.79 -29.49
CA LEU A 426 -2.79 -3.91 -28.44
C LEU A 426 -1.77 -3.68 -27.32
N LEU A 427 -1.21 -4.76 -26.79
CA LEU A 427 -0.21 -4.71 -25.72
C LEU A 427 1.01 -5.56 -26.07
N GLY A 428 2.18 -5.19 -25.58
CA GLY A 428 3.37 -6.02 -25.44
C GLY A 428 3.59 -6.42 -24.00
N SER A 429 4.58 -7.26 -23.72
CA SER A 429 4.92 -7.68 -22.38
C SER A 429 6.42 -7.52 -22.09
N ASN A 430 6.74 -7.20 -20.87
CA ASN A 430 8.08 -7.32 -20.30
C ASN A 430 8.11 -8.44 -19.25
N ALA A 431 9.14 -8.47 -18.41
CA ALA A 431 9.23 -9.47 -17.35
C ALA A 431 8.25 -9.25 -16.20
N THR A 432 7.57 -8.10 -16.13
CA THR A 432 6.76 -7.70 -14.98
C THR A 432 5.27 -7.60 -15.33
N PHE A 433 4.93 -6.90 -16.42
CA PHE A 433 3.53 -6.68 -16.81
C PHE A 433 3.39 -6.38 -18.32
N TYR A 434 2.14 -6.31 -18.80
CA TYR A 434 1.82 -5.91 -20.16
C TYR A 434 1.68 -4.40 -20.25
N TYR A 435 2.20 -3.80 -21.34
CA TYR A 435 2.25 -2.36 -21.54
C TYR A 435 1.83 -1.98 -22.97
N ILE A 436 1.47 -0.71 -23.18
CA ILE A 436 1.10 -0.18 -24.50
C ILE A 436 2.35 -0.14 -25.40
N VAL A 437 2.24 -0.75 -26.60
CA VAL A 437 3.33 -0.76 -27.58
C VAL A 437 3.12 0.30 -28.66
N SER A 438 4.22 0.72 -29.30
CA SER A 438 4.15 1.62 -30.46
C SER A 438 3.25 1.07 -31.54
N GLY A 439 2.31 1.89 -32.03
CA GLY A 439 1.30 1.51 -33.02
C GLY A 439 0.08 0.79 -32.43
N SER A 440 -0.04 0.70 -31.12
CA SER A 440 -1.25 0.21 -30.45
C SER A 440 -2.47 1.08 -30.77
N ALA A 441 -3.62 0.43 -30.90
CA ALA A 441 -4.91 1.13 -31.04
C ALA A 441 -5.33 1.88 -29.75
N ALA A 442 -4.65 1.69 -28.65
CA ALA A 442 -4.90 2.38 -27.38
C ALA A 442 -4.32 3.80 -27.36
N ILE A 443 -3.33 4.09 -28.23
CA ILE A 443 -2.62 5.38 -28.24
C ILE A 443 -3.56 6.50 -28.70
N ASP A 444 -3.62 7.59 -27.92
CA ASP A 444 -4.46 8.77 -28.18
C ASP A 444 -5.96 8.45 -28.39
N ALA A 445 -6.41 7.29 -27.91
CA ALA A 445 -7.76 6.78 -28.16
C ALA A 445 -8.74 7.04 -27.01
N GLY A 446 -8.29 7.65 -25.95
CA GLY A 446 -9.14 7.99 -24.80
C GLY A 446 -10.18 9.06 -25.17
N ILE A 447 -11.43 8.84 -24.76
CA ILE A 447 -12.55 9.75 -25.01
C ILE A 447 -13.13 10.29 -23.70
N GLY A 448 -13.87 11.39 -23.80
CA GLY A 448 -14.45 12.05 -22.64
C GLY A 448 -13.45 12.92 -21.87
N SER A 449 -13.85 13.38 -20.69
CA SER A 449 -13.01 14.22 -19.83
C SER A 449 -13.23 13.84 -18.38
N TYR A 450 -12.19 13.39 -17.72
CA TYR A 450 -12.23 12.88 -16.34
C TYR A 450 -11.23 13.67 -15.49
N ALA A 451 -11.72 14.57 -14.64
CA ALA A 451 -10.87 15.48 -13.85
C ALA A 451 -9.91 14.76 -12.87
N PHE A 452 -10.22 13.52 -12.50
CA PHE A 452 -9.37 12.70 -11.64
C PHE A 452 -8.24 11.99 -12.39
N LEU A 453 -8.31 11.92 -13.73
CA LEU A 453 -7.35 11.18 -14.56
C LEU A 453 -6.19 12.09 -14.99
N THR A 454 -5.31 12.45 -14.06
CA THR A 454 -4.19 13.38 -14.30
C THR A 454 -2.87 12.71 -14.61
N THR A 455 -2.66 11.50 -14.08
CA THR A 455 -1.48 10.68 -14.30
C THR A 455 -1.89 9.28 -14.74
N ASP A 456 -0.96 8.53 -15.28
CA ASP A 456 -1.12 7.11 -15.56
C ASP A 456 -0.73 6.23 -14.35
N ILE A 457 -0.79 4.91 -14.49
CA ILE A 457 -0.44 3.97 -13.41
C ILE A 457 1.03 4.04 -12.99
N LEU A 458 1.93 4.48 -13.87
CA LEU A 458 3.36 4.63 -13.59
C LEU A 458 3.70 6.01 -13.01
N GLY A 459 2.69 6.88 -12.81
CA GLY A 459 2.86 8.23 -12.30
C GLY A 459 3.20 9.28 -13.35
N GLY A 460 3.32 8.88 -14.62
CA GLY A 460 3.53 9.78 -15.74
C GLY A 460 2.30 10.66 -16.02
N PRO A 461 2.48 11.92 -16.46
CA PRO A 461 1.34 12.79 -16.75
C PRO A 461 0.59 12.33 -18.00
N ARG A 462 -0.75 12.32 -17.96
CA ARG A 462 -1.55 12.06 -19.14
C ARG A 462 -1.62 13.29 -20.04
N SER A 463 -1.59 13.04 -21.35
CA SER A 463 -1.72 14.06 -22.38
C SER A 463 -3.19 14.53 -22.54
N ALA A 464 -3.42 15.59 -23.33
CA ALA A 464 -4.78 16.03 -23.65
C ALA A 464 -5.54 15.02 -24.53
N SER A 465 -4.81 14.26 -25.37
CA SER A 465 -5.30 13.10 -26.12
C SER A 465 -4.73 11.86 -25.44
N PHE A 466 -5.29 11.49 -24.29
CA PHE A 466 -4.74 10.43 -23.45
C PHE A 466 -4.98 9.02 -24.03
N ASP A 467 -4.14 8.10 -23.64
CA ASP A 467 -4.24 6.70 -24.06
C ASP A 467 -5.37 5.98 -23.32
N THR A 468 -5.99 5.02 -24.00
CA THR A 468 -6.94 4.09 -23.38
C THR A 468 -6.17 3.05 -22.54
N GLY A 469 -6.67 2.73 -21.34
CA GLY A 469 -6.01 1.82 -20.39
C GLY A 469 -5.26 2.53 -19.27
N ALA A 470 -4.61 1.75 -18.41
CA ALA A 470 -3.98 2.26 -17.20
C ALA A 470 -2.70 3.06 -17.46
N GLU A 471 -2.00 2.79 -18.55
CA GLU A 471 -0.72 3.41 -18.93
C GLU A 471 -0.93 4.53 -19.97
N GLU A 472 0.01 5.46 -20.02
CA GLU A 472 0.20 6.47 -21.07
C GLU A 472 1.56 6.25 -21.71
N LEU A 473 1.61 5.96 -23.00
CA LEU A 473 2.85 5.60 -23.70
C LEU A 473 3.87 6.75 -23.65
N ASN A 474 5.07 6.47 -23.18
CA ASN A 474 6.18 7.41 -23.05
C ASN A 474 5.92 8.61 -22.10
N ALA A 475 4.94 8.56 -21.23
CA ALA A 475 4.70 9.62 -20.26
C ALA A 475 5.80 9.76 -19.20
N GLY A 476 6.64 8.74 -19.06
CA GLY A 476 7.59 8.64 -17.96
C GLY A 476 6.91 8.16 -16.68
N GLY A 477 7.53 8.39 -15.55
CA GLY A 477 7.06 7.88 -14.26
C GLY A 477 8.01 6.80 -13.72
N ASP A 478 8.00 6.64 -12.42
CA ASP A 478 8.89 5.74 -11.68
C ASP A 478 8.12 4.81 -10.71
N MET A 479 6.81 4.77 -10.83
CA MET A 479 5.96 3.89 -10.04
C MET A 479 5.90 2.51 -10.69
N PHE A 480 6.24 1.49 -9.93
CA PHE A 480 6.22 0.08 -10.36
C PHE A 480 5.52 -0.77 -9.30
N PRO A 481 5.09 -2.00 -9.67
CA PRO A 481 4.60 -2.93 -8.66
C PRO A 481 5.66 -3.17 -7.59
N TYR A 482 5.24 -3.13 -6.33
CA TYR A 482 6.12 -3.42 -5.19
C TYR A 482 6.52 -4.88 -5.14
N SER A 483 7.71 -5.13 -4.60
CA SER A 483 8.20 -6.44 -4.18
C SER A 483 8.51 -6.43 -2.68
N GLN A 484 8.81 -7.58 -2.10
CA GLN A 484 9.20 -7.67 -0.70
C GLN A 484 10.45 -6.83 -0.35
N SER A 485 11.34 -6.60 -1.32
CA SER A 485 12.56 -5.79 -1.09
C SER A 485 12.28 -4.30 -0.92
N ASP A 486 11.10 -3.85 -1.35
CA ASP A 486 10.75 -2.42 -1.41
C ASP A 486 9.86 -2.00 -0.23
N ILE A 487 9.48 -2.94 0.66
CA ILE A 487 8.34 -2.75 1.54
C ILE A 487 8.56 -3.42 2.93
N GLY A 488 7.73 -3.06 3.89
CA GLY A 488 7.72 -3.68 5.22
C GLY A 488 9.01 -3.47 5.99
N VAL A 489 9.33 -4.38 6.90
CA VAL A 489 10.55 -4.28 7.72
C VAL A 489 11.84 -4.43 6.93
N THR A 490 11.79 -4.94 5.70
CA THR A 490 12.96 -5.00 4.82
C THR A 490 13.51 -3.61 4.53
N VAL A 491 12.62 -2.63 4.34
CA VAL A 491 12.92 -1.21 4.19
C VAL A 491 12.81 -0.50 5.53
N GLY A 492 11.80 -0.83 6.35
CA GLY A 492 11.48 -0.19 7.60
C GLY A 492 12.58 -0.30 8.66
N PHE A 493 13.15 -1.48 8.89
CA PHE A 493 14.34 -1.63 9.74
C PHE A 493 15.57 -0.93 9.14
N GLY A 494 15.47 -0.49 7.91
CA GLY A 494 16.49 0.26 7.17
C GLY A 494 16.22 1.75 7.03
N THR A 495 14.98 2.25 7.14
CA THR A 495 14.64 3.65 6.83
C THR A 495 15.00 4.64 7.95
N ASP A 496 15.03 4.19 9.22
CA ASP A 496 15.72 4.93 10.28
C ASP A 496 17.23 4.62 10.34
N LYS A 497 17.67 3.73 9.47
CA LYS A 497 19.04 3.81 9.03
C LYS A 497 19.18 5.06 8.13
N THR A 498 19.19 6.25 8.73
CA THR A 498 20.41 7.02 8.46
C THR A 498 21.50 5.97 8.54
N LEU A 499 21.98 5.51 7.38
CA LEU A 499 23.17 4.66 7.30
C LEU A 499 24.08 5.20 8.38
N GLY A 500 24.31 4.40 9.44
CA GLY A 500 25.13 4.87 10.55
C GLY A 500 26.41 5.36 9.90
N LEU A 501 27.05 6.37 10.42
CA LEU A 501 28.28 6.92 9.82
C LEU A 501 29.22 5.77 9.41
N GLY A 502 29.18 4.64 10.10
CA GLY A 502 29.89 3.41 9.77
C GLY A 502 29.41 2.70 8.50
N ASP A 503 28.14 2.73 8.17
CA ASP A 503 27.59 2.09 6.96
C ASP A 503 27.83 2.96 5.72
N ILE A 504 27.72 4.29 5.87
CA ILE A 504 28.11 5.25 4.83
C ILE A 504 29.61 5.12 4.54
N ILE A 505 30.46 5.05 5.56
CA ILE A 505 31.90 4.85 5.39
C ILE A 505 32.18 3.51 4.70
N LYS A 506 31.47 2.45 5.05
CA LYS A 506 31.63 1.13 4.43
C LYS A 506 31.18 1.13 2.97
N LEU A 507 30.05 1.76 2.65
CA LEU A 507 29.57 1.95 1.27
C LEU A 507 30.54 2.84 0.47
N GLU A 508 31.03 3.93 1.07
CA GLU A 508 32.00 4.82 0.45
C GLU A 508 33.33 4.12 0.13
N GLN A 509 33.78 3.21 1.01
CA GLN A 509 34.95 2.37 0.77
C GLN A 509 34.73 1.31 -0.33
N GLN A 510 33.52 0.80 -0.46
CA GLN A 510 33.14 -0.21 -1.46
C GLN A 510 32.86 0.40 -2.83
N LEU A 511 32.38 1.64 -2.90
CA LEU A 511 32.12 2.33 -4.17
C LEU A 511 33.44 2.67 -4.87
N LYS A 512 33.64 2.06 -6.02
CA LYS A 512 34.80 2.31 -6.89
C LYS A 512 34.35 2.94 -8.20
N ILE A 513 34.94 4.04 -8.57
CA ILE A 513 34.69 4.74 -9.84
C ILE A 513 36.05 4.93 -10.51
N TYR A 514 36.19 4.41 -11.71
CA TYR A 514 37.48 4.46 -12.40
C TYR A 514 37.34 4.44 -13.94
N PRO A 515 38.32 4.99 -14.68
CA PRO A 515 39.43 5.79 -14.20
C PRO A 515 39.00 7.20 -13.75
N VAL A 516 39.68 7.75 -12.74
CA VAL A 516 39.48 9.15 -12.32
C VAL A 516 40.86 9.77 -12.16
N PRO A 517 41.21 10.81 -12.92
CA PRO A 517 40.45 11.46 -13.99
C PRO A 517 40.17 10.53 -15.17
N SER A 518 38.97 10.63 -15.76
CA SER A 518 38.61 9.89 -16.96
C SER A 518 39.08 10.64 -18.22
N GLN A 519 39.79 9.94 -19.08
CA GLN A 519 40.26 10.45 -20.39
C GLN A 519 39.74 9.58 -21.55
N GLY A 520 38.96 8.55 -21.26
CA GLY A 520 38.41 7.61 -22.22
C GLY A 520 36.90 7.77 -22.40
N ALA A 521 36.34 6.93 -23.25
CA ALA A 521 34.93 6.91 -23.55
C ALA A 521 34.05 6.31 -22.43
N ILE A 522 34.63 5.52 -21.52
CA ILE A 522 33.88 4.72 -20.55
C ILE A 522 34.37 5.03 -19.13
N LEU A 523 33.39 5.25 -18.26
CA LEU A 523 33.54 5.33 -16.82
C LEU A 523 32.97 4.04 -16.19
N ASN A 524 33.79 3.37 -15.38
CA ASN A 524 33.35 2.17 -14.66
C ASN A 524 32.91 2.53 -13.24
N ILE A 525 31.80 1.95 -12.80
CA ILE A 525 31.29 2.08 -11.44
C ILE A 525 31.12 0.69 -10.86
N ALA A 526 31.57 0.45 -9.64
CA ALA A 526 31.41 -0.83 -8.94
C ALA A 526 31.13 -0.60 -7.44
N LEU A 527 30.23 -1.39 -6.87
CA LEU A 527 29.82 -1.31 -5.46
C LEU A 527 29.96 -2.68 -4.77
N GLY A 528 31.18 -3.13 -4.57
CA GLY A 528 31.44 -4.41 -3.91
C GLY A 528 30.61 -5.57 -4.51
N ASN A 529 29.82 -6.22 -3.66
CA ASN A 529 28.86 -7.27 -4.05
C ASN A 529 27.40 -6.79 -4.04
N GLN A 530 27.16 -5.49 -3.82
CA GLN A 530 25.82 -4.92 -3.76
C GLN A 530 25.40 -4.37 -5.13
N THR A 531 24.10 -4.41 -5.41
CA THR A 531 23.53 -3.82 -6.62
C THR A 531 23.69 -2.30 -6.61
N LEU A 532 24.08 -1.72 -7.73
CA LEU A 532 24.23 -0.27 -7.85
C LEU A 532 22.92 0.50 -7.66
N GLY A 533 21.80 -0.05 -8.14
CA GLY A 533 20.53 0.67 -8.17
C GLY A 533 20.59 1.88 -9.10
N LEU A 534 19.97 2.98 -8.70
CA LEU A 534 19.99 4.24 -9.43
C LEU A 534 21.39 4.88 -9.35
N VAL A 535 21.98 5.14 -10.50
CA VAL A 535 23.22 5.90 -10.65
C VAL A 535 22.89 7.25 -11.27
N GLU A 536 23.18 8.32 -10.55
CA GLU A 536 22.99 9.68 -11.01
C GLU A 536 24.34 10.38 -11.21
N ILE A 537 24.48 11.11 -12.30
CA ILE A 537 25.65 11.96 -12.55
C ILE A 537 25.18 13.38 -12.77
N SER A 538 25.63 14.31 -11.95
CA SER A 538 25.34 15.74 -12.07
C SER A 538 26.58 16.57 -12.26
N ASP A 539 26.44 17.73 -12.91
CA ASP A 539 27.51 18.73 -12.96
C ASP A 539 27.62 19.50 -11.63
N MET A 540 28.64 20.33 -11.51
CA MET A 540 28.88 21.14 -10.29
C MET A 540 27.78 22.20 -10.00
N ALA A 541 26.89 22.46 -10.94
CA ALA A 541 25.71 23.30 -10.75
C ALA A 541 24.48 22.51 -10.30
N GLY A 542 24.63 21.19 -10.06
CA GLY A 542 23.55 20.29 -9.65
C GLY A 542 22.64 19.84 -10.79
N ARG A 543 22.93 20.16 -12.04
CA ARG A 543 22.14 19.71 -13.18
C ARG A 543 22.42 18.25 -13.47
N LEU A 544 21.37 17.43 -13.52
CA LEU A 544 21.44 16.02 -13.87
C LEU A 544 21.92 15.86 -15.32
N VAL A 545 22.96 15.07 -15.52
CA VAL A 545 23.55 14.74 -16.82
C VAL A 545 23.20 13.33 -17.24
N LEU A 546 23.09 12.42 -16.27
CA LEU A 546 22.70 11.03 -16.47
C LEU A 546 21.98 10.51 -15.23
N ALA A 547 20.88 9.78 -15.43
CA ALA A 547 20.27 8.93 -14.43
C ALA A 547 19.95 7.57 -15.07
N LYS A 548 20.42 6.49 -14.46
CA LYS A 548 20.21 5.14 -14.99
C LYS A 548 20.24 4.10 -13.87
N ILE A 549 19.30 3.16 -13.93
CA ILE A 549 19.21 2.05 -12.98
C ILE A 549 20.04 0.87 -13.48
N PHE A 550 20.80 0.25 -12.57
CA PHE A 550 21.60 -0.94 -12.83
C PHE A 550 21.29 -2.02 -11.79
N ASN A 551 20.81 -3.16 -12.25
CA ASN A 551 20.52 -4.35 -11.42
C ASN A 551 21.77 -5.24 -11.24
N THR A 552 22.94 -4.65 -11.34
CA THR A 552 24.24 -5.32 -11.23
C THR A 552 25.12 -4.57 -10.25
N SER A 553 26.13 -5.25 -9.70
CA SER A 553 27.13 -4.61 -8.82
C SER A 553 28.19 -3.82 -9.57
N LYS A 554 28.17 -3.85 -10.90
CA LYS A 554 29.13 -3.12 -11.77
C LYS A 554 28.39 -2.57 -12.97
N ALA A 555 28.79 -1.39 -13.44
CA ALA A 555 28.27 -0.76 -14.65
C ALA A 555 29.37 -0.05 -15.42
N GLU A 556 29.19 0.02 -16.73
CA GLU A 556 29.98 0.84 -17.65
C GLU A 556 29.09 1.97 -18.18
N ILE A 557 29.55 3.19 -18.05
CA ILE A 557 28.83 4.38 -18.49
C ILE A 557 29.62 5.02 -19.63
N ASP A 558 28.97 5.20 -20.78
CA ASP A 558 29.52 5.96 -21.89
C ASP A 558 29.50 7.46 -21.53
N ILE A 559 30.71 8.06 -21.52
CA ILE A 559 30.93 9.47 -21.20
C ILE A 559 31.46 10.28 -22.38
N GLN A 560 31.44 9.74 -23.62
CA GLN A 560 31.95 10.42 -24.82
C GLN A 560 31.30 11.79 -25.05
N ASN A 561 30.04 11.94 -24.69
CA ASN A 561 29.29 13.17 -24.86
C ASN A 561 29.36 14.13 -23.65
N PHE A 562 30.09 13.75 -22.60
CA PHE A 562 30.25 14.60 -21.42
C PHE A 562 31.33 15.68 -21.72
N LYS A 563 31.04 16.91 -21.32
CA LYS A 563 32.01 17.98 -21.43
C LYS A 563 33.13 17.79 -20.43
N THR A 564 34.34 18.23 -20.80
CA THR A 564 35.46 18.32 -19.84
C THR A 564 35.01 19.11 -18.60
N GLY A 565 35.18 18.54 -17.42
CA GLY A 565 34.72 19.18 -16.19
C GLY A 565 34.72 18.25 -14.99
N THR A 566 34.18 18.77 -13.90
CA THR A 566 33.98 18.04 -12.66
C THR A 566 32.49 17.65 -12.54
N TYR A 567 32.25 16.42 -12.11
CA TYR A 567 30.91 15.85 -11.93
C TYR A 567 30.80 15.17 -10.56
N ILE A 568 29.59 15.04 -10.06
CA ILE A 568 29.25 14.24 -8.90
C ILE A 568 28.54 13.00 -9.39
N VAL A 569 29.02 11.83 -9.01
CA VAL A 569 28.35 10.55 -9.22
C VAL A 569 27.72 10.14 -7.90
N LYS A 570 26.39 9.99 -7.88
CA LYS A 570 25.65 9.48 -6.73
C LYS A 570 25.21 8.04 -7.03
N VAL A 571 25.45 7.15 -6.06
CA VAL A 571 25.01 5.74 -6.07
C VAL A 571 24.48 5.45 -4.69
N GLN A 572 23.18 5.13 -4.58
CA GLN A 572 22.52 5.05 -3.28
C GLN A 572 22.74 6.35 -2.47
N GLU A 573 23.16 6.26 -1.22
CA GLU A 573 23.42 7.42 -0.36
C GLU A 573 24.86 7.97 -0.43
N VAL A 574 25.68 7.41 -1.33
CA VAL A 574 27.09 7.81 -1.47
C VAL A 574 27.32 8.63 -2.73
N SER A 575 28.02 9.74 -2.57
CA SER A 575 28.41 10.61 -3.69
C SER A 575 29.93 10.71 -3.82
N LYS A 576 30.43 10.53 -5.02
CA LYS A 576 31.86 10.72 -5.33
C LYS A 576 32.08 11.73 -6.44
N LYS A 577 33.09 12.58 -6.23
CA LYS A 577 33.52 13.55 -7.21
C LYS A 577 34.42 12.87 -8.24
N ILE A 578 34.16 13.11 -9.51
CA ILE A 578 34.97 12.65 -10.64
C ILE A 578 35.41 13.82 -11.51
N VAL A 579 36.46 13.63 -12.29
CA VAL A 579 36.96 14.61 -13.27
C VAL A 579 37.01 13.93 -14.63
N ILE A 580 36.39 14.55 -15.63
CA ILE A 580 36.42 14.16 -17.05
C ILE A 580 37.31 15.16 -17.78
N LYS A 581 38.33 14.69 -18.51
CA LYS A 581 39.30 15.49 -19.23
C LYS A 581 39.11 15.42 -20.74
#